data_1ce006ebfee9225b98f1c7d0ea9442da
#
_entry.id   1ce006ebfee9225b98f1c7d0ea9442da
#
_cell.length_a   1.000
_cell.length_b   1.000
_cell.length_c   1.000
_cell.angle_alpha   90.00
_cell.angle_beta   90.00
_cell.angle_gamma   90.00
#
_symmetry.space_group_name_H-M   'P 1'
#
loop_
_entity.id
_entity.type
_entity.pdbx_description
1 polymer ?
#
loop_
_entity_poly.entity_id
_entity_poly.type
_entity_poly.pdbx_seq_one_letter_code
_entity_poly.pdbx_strand_id
1 'polypeptide(L)'
;FLYNMLYCRKNIENKFYNEFYGSKHMVSATAIDYFYESAHLEQSNGKYLLSSIISNYTNINIIHALKKIKNDIYLIGSIEMEGMQYIIDSYISYNPAIESSFITGAKYLPQLETADKLLQIITDLL
;
A
#
# COMPACT_ATOMS: atom_id res chain seq x y z
N PHE A 1 -21.13 -2.75 -12.95
CA PHE A 1 -21.94 -2.82 -11.72
C PHE A 1 -21.08 -3.09 -10.48
N LEU A 2 -20.38 -4.22 -10.41
CA LEU A 2 -19.55 -4.61 -9.25
C LEU A 2 -18.49 -3.54 -8.89
N TYR A 3 -17.81 -3.00 -9.87
CA TYR A 3 -16.82 -1.94 -9.68
C TYR A 3 -17.43 -0.72 -8.96
N ASN A 4 -18.54 -0.19 -9.47
CA ASN A 4 -19.20 0.98 -8.88
C ASN A 4 -19.74 0.70 -7.47
N MET A 5 -20.14 -0.53 -7.18
CA MET A 5 -20.57 -0.95 -5.85
C MET A 5 -19.39 -0.97 -4.87
N LEU A 6 -18.25 -1.52 -5.28
CA LEU A 6 -17.04 -1.61 -4.44
C LEU A 6 -16.40 -0.24 -4.19
N TYR A 7 -16.38 0.62 -5.20
CA TYR A 7 -15.76 1.95 -5.15
C TYR A 7 -16.77 3.08 -4.93
N CYS A 8 -17.97 2.80 -4.40
CA CYS A 8 -18.87 3.87 -3.97
C CYS A 8 -18.25 4.65 -2.78
N ARG A 9 -18.57 5.94 -2.67
CA ARG A 9 -17.96 6.84 -1.68
C ARG A 9 -18.04 6.29 -0.25
N LYS A 10 -19.18 5.71 0.13
CA LYS A 10 -19.38 5.10 1.46
C LYS A 10 -18.41 3.94 1.74
N ASN A 11 -18.13 3.10 0.75
CA ASN A 11 -17.21 1.98 0.92
C ASN A 11 -15.76 2.46 1.00
N ILE A 12 -15.37 3.46 0.21
CA ILE A 12 -14.08 4.10 0.30
C ILE A 12 -13.89 4.71 1.69
N GLU A 13 -14.87 5.48 2.16
CA GLU A 13 -14.87 6.09 3.48
C GLU A 13 -14.70 5.04 4.59
N ASN A 14 -15.48 3.96 4.55
CA ASN A 14 -15.35 2.86 5.50
C ASN A 14 -13.96 2.23 5.50
N LYS A 15 -13.34 2.05 4.33
CA LYS A 15 -11.98 1.52 4.22
C LYS A 15 -10.94 2.47 4.81
N PHE A 16 -11.07 3.76 4.55
CA PHE A 16 -10.18 4.75 5.13
C PHE A 16 -10.23 4.73 6.66
N TYR A 17 -11.44 4.74 7.25
CA TYR A 17 -11.60 4.76 8.70
C TYR A 17 -11.28 3.44 9.42
N ASN A 18 -11.44 2.31 8.76
CA ASN A 18 -11.36 1.02 9.44
C ASN A 18 -10.17 0.15 9.02
N GLU A 19 -9.63 0.38 7.81
CA GLU A 19 -8.58 -0.49 7.28
C GLU A 19 -7.28 0.26 7.00
N PHE A 20 -7.33 1.37 6.23
CA PHE A 20 -6.13 1.97 5.63
C PHE A 20 -5.32 2.82 6.59
N TYR A 21 -5.98 3.53 7.50
CA TYR A 21 -5.33 4.42 8.45
C TYR A 21 -5.12 3.77 9.81
N GLY A 22 -3.98 4.01 10.41
CA GLY A 22 -3.69 3.61 11.78
C GLY A 22 -4.46 4.44 12.80
N SER A 23 -4.75 5.70 12.48
CA SER A 23 -5.55 6.61 13.32
C SER A 23 -6.70 7.24 12.54
N LYS A 24 -7.91 7.08 13.05
CA LYS A 24 -9.12 7.69 12.46
C LYS A 24 -9.08 9.22 12.40
N HIS A 25 -8.33 9.85 13.31
CA HIS A 25 -8.19 11.31 13.35
C HIS A 25 -7.35 11.86 12.20
N MET A 26 -6.56 11.03 11.55
CA MET A 26 -5.73 11.42 10.40
C MET A 26 -6.47 11.32 9.07
N VAL A 27 -7.67 10.75 9.06
CA VAL A 27 -8.47 10.59 7.83
C VAL A 27 -8.99 11.94 7.36
N SER A 28 -8.57 12.33 6.16
CA SER A 28 -9.02 13.58 5.52
C SER A 28 -10.21 13.31 4.59
N ALA A 29 -11.26 14.11 4.72
CA ALA A 29 -12.38 14.08 3.77
C ALA A 29 -11.92 14.36 2.33
N THR A 30 -10.96 15.26 2.17
CA THR A 30 -10.34 15.58 0.85
C THR A 30 -9.66 14.36 0.25
N ALA A 31 -8.98 13.53 1.05
CA ALA A 31 -8.36 12.31 0.57
C ALA A 31 -9.42 11.30 0.09
N ILE A 32 -10.51 11.15 0.83
CA ILE A 32 -11.64 10.29 0.43
C ILE A 32 -12.26 10.76 -0.88
N ASP A 33 -12.51 12.07 -1.01
CA ASP A 33 -13.10 12.66 -2.21
C ASP A 33 -12.16 12.47 -3.42
N TYR A 34 -10.87 12.72 -3.25
CA TYR A 34 -9.86 12.49 -4.29
C TYR A 34 -9.83 11.03 -4.77
N PHE A 35 -9.86 10.07 -3.84
CA PHE A 35 -9.90 8.64 -4.19
C PHE A 35 -11.19 8.27 -4.92
N TYR A 36 -12.32 8.78 -4.45
CA TYR A 36 -13.61 8.55 -5.10
C TYR A 36 -13.63 9.10 -6.52
N GLU A 37 -13.24 10.36 -6.70
CA GLU A 37 -13.18 11.01 -8.01
C GLU A 37 -12.21 10.30 -8.95
N SER A 38 -11.01 9.98 -8.47
CA SER A 38 -10.01 9.25 -9.27
C SER A 38 -10.50 7.88 -9.73
N ALA A 39 -11.26 7.17 -8.90
CA ALA A 39 -11.84 5.88 -9.25
C ALA A 39 -12.94 5.99 -10.32
N HIS A 40 -13.62 7.15 -10.43
CA HIS A 40 -14.76 7.37 -11.30
C HIS A 40 -14.48 8.27 -12.51
N LEU A 41 -13.24 8.74 -12.70
CA LEU A 41 -12.85 9.46 -13.90
C LEU A 41 -13.13 8.61 -15.15
N GLU A 42 -13.67 9.22 -16.21
CA GLU A 42 -14.03 8.54 -17.46
C GLU A 42 -12.85 7.75 -18.08
N GLN A 43 -11.64 8.27 -17.91
CA GLN A 43 -10.39 7.64 -18.38
C GLN A 43 -9.82 6.63 -17.39
N SER A 44 -10.50 6.39 -16.26
CA SER A 44 -10.02 5.45 -15.23
C SER A 44 -10.02 4.02 -15.77
N ASN A 45 -8.84 3.40 -15.75
CA ASN A 45 -8.67 1.98 -16.05
C ASN A 45 -8.89 1.07 -14.84
N GLY A 46 -9.38 1.61 -13.72
CA GLY A 46 -9.55 0.87 -12.47
C GLY A 46 -10.44 -0.37 -12.59
N LYS A 47 -11.48 -0.32 -13.44
CA LYS A 47 -12.33 -1.47 -13.73
C LYS A 47 -11.58 -2.63 -14.41
N TYR A 48 -10.60 -2.32 -15.27
CA TYR A 48 -9.77 -3.33 -15.93
C TYR A 48 -8.74 -3.91 -14.96
N LEU A 49 -8.16 -3.07 -14.09
CA LEU A 49 -7.29 -3.53 -13.02
C LEU A 49 -8.02 -4.49 -12.07
N LEU A 50 -9.22 -4.13 -11.62
CA LEU A 50 -10.04 -5.00 -10.79
C LEU A 50 -10.34 -6.34 -11.48
N SER A 51 -10.70 -6.30 -12.76
CA SER A 51 -10.91 -7.51 -13.56
C SER A 51 -9.65 -8.38 -13.63
N SER A 52 -8.48 -7.77 -13.82
CA SER A 52 -7.19 -8.47 -13.86
C SER A 52 -6.85 -9.13 -12.52
N ILE A 53 -7.13 -8.46 -11.41
CA ILE A 53 -6.93 -9.00 -10.06
C ILE A 53 -7.84 -10.23 -9.84
N ILE A 54 -9.13 -10.11 -10.15
CA ILE A 54 -10.10 -11.19 -10.00
C ILE A 54 -9.74 -12.40 -10.87
N SER A 55 -9.19 -12.15 -12.07
CA SER A 55 -8.79 -13.18 -13.02
C SER A 55 -7.37 -13.73 -12.76
N ASN A 56 -6.72 -13.34 -11.67
CA ASN A 56 -5.36 -13.73 -11.30
C ASN A 56 -4.26 -13.39 -12.32
N TYR A 57 -4.52 -12.48 -13.26
CA TYR A 57 -3.49 -12.00 -14.21
C TYR A 57 -2.36 -11.22 -13.54
N THR A 58 -2.58 -10.73 -12.31
CA THR A 58 -1.58 -10.03 -11.52
C THR A 58 -0.78 -10.95 -10.61
N ASN A 59 -1.01 -12.25 -10.67
CA ASN A 59 -0.31 -13.22 -9.83
C ASN A 59 1.11 -13.48 -10.36
N ILE A 60 2.02 -12.55 -10.07
CA ILE A 60 3.43 -12.60 -10.44
C ILE A 60 4.19 -13.41 -9.38
N ASN A 61 5.08 -14.30 -9.82
CA ASN A 61 5.98 -14.98 -8.90
C ASN A 61 7.08 -14.00 -8.42
N ILE A 62 6.75 -13.23 -7.40
CA ILE A 62 7.63 -12.21 -6.83
C ILE A 62 8.93 -12.82 -6.28
N ILE A 63 8.88 -14.05 -5.77
CA ILE A 63 10.06 -14.77 -5.21
C ILE A 63 11.13 -14.92 -6.28
N HIS A 64 10.73 -15.33 -7.49
CA HIS A 64 11.67 -15.49 -8.59
C HIS A 64 12.29 -14.14 -9.02
N ALA A 65 11.51 -13.08 -9.01
CA ALA A 65 12.00 -11.73 -9.31
C ALA A 65 13.00 -11.27 -8.24
N LEU A 66 12.63 -11.37 -6.96
CA LEU A 66 13.48 -10.96 -5.83
C LEU A 66 14.85 -11.65 -5.82
N LYS A 67 14.89 -12.95 -6.11
CA LYS A 67 16.15 -13.71 -6.18
C LYS A 67 17.09 -13.25 -7.29
N LYS A 68 16.59 -12.53 -8.30
CA LYS A 68 17.37 -12.07 -9.45
C LYS A 68 17.76 -10.61 -9.39
N ILE A 69 17.10 -9.81 -8.57
CA ILE A 69 17.39 -8.38 -8.44
C ILE A 69 18.76 -8.23 -7.77
N LYS A 70 19.59 -7.40 -8.38
CA LYS A 70 20.95 -7.05 -7.88
C LYS A 70 21.03 -5.63 -7.36
N ASN A 71 19.97 -4.86 -7.53
CA ASN A 71 19.85 -3.51 -7.00
C ASN A 71 19.58 -3.56 -5.50
N ASP A 72 19.93 -2.49 -4.81
CA ASP A 72 19.55 -2.31 -3.42
C ASP A 72 18.02 -2.24 -3.31
N ILE A 73 17.47 -2.94 -2.34
CA ILE A 73 16.03 -3.01 -2.09
C ILE A 73 15.81 -2.62 -0.64
N TYR A 74 15.00 -1.61 -0.43
CA TYR A 74 14.60 -1.15 0.89
C TYR A 74 13.12 -1.45 1.12
N LEU A 75 12.80 -2.17 2.20
CA LEU A 75 11.44 -2.44 2.62
C LEU A 75 11.08 -1.57 3.83
N ILE A 76 10.05 -0.75 3.68
CA ILE A 76 9.53 0.06 4.79
C ILE A 76 8.20 -0.56 5.24
N GLY A 77 8.20 -1.15 6.43
CA GLY A 77 7.03 -1.75 7.05
C GLY A 77 6.41 -0.84 8.10
N SER A 78 5.11 -1.02 8.37
CA SER A 78 4.45 -0.35 9.50
C SER A 78 4.39 -1.28 10.70
N ILE A 79 4.74 -0.78 11.88
CA ILE A 79 4.61 -1.55 13.13
C ILE A 79 3.14 -1.72 13.56
N GLU A 80 2.23 -0.87 13.08
CA GLU A 80 0.79 -0.97 13.33
C GLU A 80 0.11 -2.08 12.52
N MET A 81 0.84 -2.71 11.59
CA MET A 81 0.34 -3.85 10.82
C MET A 81 0.75 -5.16 11.49
N GLU A 82 -0.25 -5.90 11.95
CA GLU A 82 -0.03 -7.22 12.50
C GLU A 82 0.65 -8.16 11.49
N GLY A 83 1.69 -8.86 11.92
CA GLY A 83 2.44 -9.78 11.08
C GLY A 83 3.43 -9.13 10.11
N MET A 84 3.62 -7.81 10.12
CA MET A 84 4.53 -7.12 9.21
C MET A 84 5.98 -7.61 9.35
N GLN A 85 6.44 -7.87 10.57
CA GLN A 85 7.78 -8.43 10.78
C GLN A 85 7.96 -9.76 10.06
N TYR A 86 6.98 -10.67 10.16
CA TYR A 86 7.02 -11.96 9.48
C TYR A 86 7.06 -11.81 7.95
N ILE A 87 6.31 -10.85 7.42
CA ILE A 87 6.31 -10.54 5.98
C ILE A 87 7.70 -10.08 5.55
N ILE A 88 8.31 -9.12 6.27
CA ILE A 88 9.64 -8.60 5.97
C ILE A 88 10.69 -9.71 6.06
N ASP A 89 10.69 -10.50 7.12
CA ASP A 89 11.62 -11.63 7.29
C ASP A 89 11.51 -12.64 6.15
N SER A 90 10.29 -12.88 5.68
CA SER A 90 10.04 -13.73 4.52
C SER A 90 10.68 -13.16 3.24
N TYR A 91 10.58 -11.85 2.99
CA TYR A 91 11.24 -11.22 1.84
C TYR A 91 12.76 -11.25 1.95
N ILE A 92 13.31 -10.96 3.12
CA ILE A 92 14.76 -11.05 3.39
C ILE A 92 15.28 -12.47 3.15
N SER A 93 14.50 -13.49 3.50
CA SER A 93 14.87 -14.89 3.24
C SER A 93 15.02 -15.22 1.75
N TYR A 94 14.33 -14.48 0.87
CA TYR A 94 14.46 -14.65 -0.58
C TYR A 94 15.63 -13.88 -1.18
N ASN A 95 15.96 -12.73 -0.60
CA ASN A 95 17.11 -11.92 -1.01
C ASN A 95 17.74 -11.24 0.23
N PRO A 96 18.85 -11.76 0.74
CA PRO A 96 19.52 -11.23 1.94
C PRO A 96 20.09 -9.81 1.79
N ALA A 97 20.15 -9.26 0.55
CA ALA A 97 20.54 -7.87 0.31
C ALA A 97 19.41 -6.87 0.57
N ILE A 98 18.22 -7.34 0.95
CA ILE A 98 17.11 -6.47 1.33
C ILE A 98 17.39 -5.87 2.70
N GLU A 99 17.37 -4.55 2.76
CA GLU A 99 17.36 -3.78 4.00
C GLU A 99 15.95 -3.43 4.40
N SER A 100 15.67 -3.34 5.70
CA SER A 100 14.34 -3.03 6.18
C SER A 100 14.35 -1.95 7.25
N SER A 101 13.30 -1.12 7.22
CA SER A 101 13.01 -0.10 8.23
C SER A 101 11.54 -0.16 8.63
N PHE A 102 11.24 0.34 9.84
CA PHE A 102 9.87 0.39 10.33
C PHE A 102 9.42 1.82 10.56
N ILE A 103 8.19 2.12 10.11
CA ILE A 103 7.53 3.40 10.36
C ILE A 103 6.46 3.25 11.43
N THR A 104 6.33 4.26 12.28
CA THR A 104 5.34 4.34 13.35
C THR A 104 4.28 5.38 13.05
N GLY A 105 3.04 5.15 13.51
CA GLY A 105 1.95 6.11 13.39
C GLY A 105 1.24 6.08 12.04
N ALA A 106 1.55 5.11 11.20
CA ALA A 106 0.89 4.88 9.93
C ALA A 106 0.54 3.41 9.77
N LYS A 107 -0.41 3.09 8.92
CA LYS A 107 -0.78 1.70 8.61
C LYS A 107 -0.48 1.37 7.16
N TYR A 108 -1.44 1.55 6.25
CA TYR A 108 -1.26 1.22 4.83
C TYR A 108 -0.84 2.40 3.96
N LEU A 109 -1.03 3.62 4.43
CA LEU A 109 -0.84 4.84 3.64
C LEU A 109 0.13 5.82 4.34
N PRO A 110 1.39 5.40 4.64
CA PRO A 110 2.35 6.25 5.35
C PRO A 110 2.61 7.57 4.64
N GLN A 111 2.52 7.62 3.32
CA GLN A 111 2.65 8.84 2.53
C GLN A 111 1.53 9.87 2.81
N LEU A 112 0.39 9.45 3.35
CA LEU A 112 -0.72 10.33 3.72
C LEU A 112 -0.82 10.55 5.23
N GLU A 113 -0.39 9.55 6.02
CA GLU A 113 -0.51 9.59 7.48
C GLU A 113 0.71 10.23 8.16
N THR A 114 1.91 9.91 7.67
CA THR A 114 3.18 10.30 8.30
C THR A 114 4.23 10.62 7.24
N ALA A 115 3.88 11.50 6.28
CA ALA A 115 4.73 11.84 5.14
C ALA A 115 6.14 12.30 5.55
N ASP A 116 6.25 13.12 6.59
CA ASP A 116 7.54 13.64 7.07
C ASP A 116 8.44 12.51 7.57
N LYS A 117 7.89 11.56 8.33
CA LYS A 117 8.66 10.39 8.81
C LYS A 117 9.09 9.50 7.65
N LEU A 118 8.20 9.27 6.69
CA LEU A 118 8.52 8.49 5.50
C LEU A 118 9.65 9.15 4.70
N LEU A 119 9.58 10.48 4.51
CA LEU A 119 10.61 11.23 3.83
C LEU A 119 11.95 11.14 4.56
N GLN A 120 11.96 11.23 5.88
CA GLN A 120 13.18 11.08 6.68
C GLN A 120 13.80 9.70 6.48
N ILE A 121 13.01 8.62 6.59
CA ILE A 121 13.51 7.24 6.36
C ILE A 121 14.12 7.11 4.97
N ILE A 122 13.45 7.63 3.93
CA ILE A 122 13.96 7.57 2.55
C ILE A 122 15.27 8.36 2.42
N THR A 123 15.36 9.51 3.07
CA THR A 123 16.59 10.35 3.02
C THR A 123 17.76 9.68 3.73
N ASP A 124 17.49 8.97 4.82
CA ASP A 124 18.52 8.25 5.58
C ASP A 124 19.04 6.99 4.85
N LEU A 125 18.28 6.48 3.87
CA LEU A 125 18.61 5.31 3.05
C LEU A 125 19.38 5.67 1.77
N LEU A 126 19.37 6.93 1.35
CA LEU A 126 20.03 7.42 0.12
C LEU A 126 21.38 8.06 0.40
#